data_b06d516a1fab06e99521847752c8343b
#
_entry.id   b06d516a1fab06e99521847752c8343b
#
_cell.length_a   1.000
_cell.length_b   1.000
_cell.length_c   1.000
_cell.angle_alpha   90.00
_cell.angle_beta   90.00
_cell.angle_gamma   90.00
#
_symmetry.space_group_name_H-M   'P 1'
#
loop_
_entity.id
_entity.type
_entity.pdbx_description
1 polymer ?
#
loop_
_entity_poly.entity_id
_entity_poly.type
_entity_poly.pdbx_seq_one_letter_code
_entity_poly.pdbx_strand_id
1 'polypeptide(L)'
;MPASVFHEQPRTSGGESTMSRILFTNVGIFEGTEPRCRPGEVLLSGNRISAVAAPGESLPRDGVDEIIDGQGSTLMPGLVNPHCHFTYSNAVSLADINALPVEENLLVTLRNARTYLDYGFTAVIGVASAKPRLEVVVRNAVNKGEFPGPRILASTPEYTVSGGVGDDSRLDLFVPSIGIVCDGVEEFRKSIRQLIREGVDIVKFNNSGDSFTFGRMPGDINPMTEDEVRTICETTLNVGKRLAAHAHTDSGVRQCIQYGVELINHATFASDATIEALAKVAHKHWVTPAIAARYNTTYEAQAWGITTEIAESIGNKRELEAGCATMQKMHRAGIRVLPFGDYGFAWIPIGTDCRDLEHMVNLFDMQPWEALRAATAYGGEAWVGNSGEKLGRIAPGYLADILLIDGDPLADLSLLQDQRRIVAVMKDGQFHRRFSGRAERGAGKVAA
;
A
#
# COMPACT_ATOMS: atom_id res chain seq x y z
N MET A 1 30.27 1.75 26.86
CA MET A 1 31.20 1.15 25.90
C MET A 1 30.53 1.11 24.55
N PRO A 2 31.21 1.49 23.47
CA PRO A 2 30.68 2.48 22.57
C PRO A 2 29.88 1.91 21.38
N ALA A 3 29.07 2.82 20.84
CA ALA A 3 28.30 2.70 19.62
C ALA A 3 29.18 2.59 18.37
N SER A 4 28.55 2.04 17.34
CA SER A 4 28.79 2.26 15.91
C SER A 4 30.18 1.96 15.34
N VAL A 5 30.26 0.86 14.63
CA VAL A 5 31.14 0.77 13.48
C VAL A 5 30.34 0.20 12.31
N PHE A 6 29.60 1.06 11.61
CA PHE A 6 29.35 0.87 10.20
C PHE A 6 30.15 1.97 9.49
N HIS A 7 31.31 1.58 8.99
CA HIS A 7 32.11 2.39 8.10
C HIS A 7 31.27 2.69 6.86
N GLU A 8 30.93 3.95 6.68
CA GLU A 8 30.74 4.51 5.35
C GLU A 8 32.06 4.33 4.58
N GLN A 9 32.04 3.51 3.56
CA GLN A 9 33.13 3.53 2.59
C GLN A 9 33.08 4.87 1.87
N PRO A 10 34.19 5.62 1.76
CA PRO A 10 34.23 6.86 1.02
C PRO A 10 33.96 6.56 -0.45
N ARG A 11 32.91 7.19 -0.99
CA ARG A 11 32.73 7.30 -2.44
C ARG A 11 33.97 7.96 -2.98
N THR A 12 34.67 7.26 -3.87
CA THR A 12 35.85 7.78 -4.58
C THR A 12 35.47 9.10 -5.27
N SER A 13 36.19 10.14 -4.92
CA SER A 13 36.16 11.46 -5.48
C SER A 13 36.56 11.45 -6.96
N GLY A 14 35.86 12.21 -7.78
CA GLY A 14 36.39 12.66 -9.07
C GLY A 14 35.45 12.52 -10.24
N GLY A 15 34.53 13.46 -10.35
CA GLY A 15 33.66 13.74 -11.48
C GLY A 15 32.39 14.35 -10.94
N GLU A 16 32.08 15.59 -11.25
CA GLU A 16 30.73 16.09 -11.14
C GLU A 16 29.82 15.12 -11.94
N SER A 17 29.18 14.19 -11.26
CA SER A 17 28.14 13.37 -11.86
C SER A 17 27.02 14.34 -12.24
N THR A 18 27.04 14.80 -13.49
CA THR A 18 25.92 15.53 -14.05
C THR A 18 24.70 14.65 -13.91
N MET A 19 23.76 15.07 -13.05
CA MET A 19 22.52 14.31 -12.82
C MET A 19 21.83 14.11 -14.16
N SER A 20 21.54 12.85 -14.54
CA SER A 20 20.85 12.52 -15.78
C SER A 20 19.56 13.32 -15.92
N ARG A 21 19.38 13.96 -17.07
CA ARG A 21 18.20 14.78 -17.40
C ARG A 21 17.40 14.09 -18.49
N ILE A 22 16.17 13.72 -18.16
CA ILE A 22 15.25 13.02 -19.06
C ILE A 22 14.05 13.92 -19.31
N LEU A 23 13.70 14.14 -20.58
CA LEU A 23 12.55 14.93 -20.99
C LEU A 23 11.49 14.02 -21.62
N PHE A 24 10.31 13.94 -21.02
CA PHE A 24 9.13 13.35 -21.64
C PHE A 24 8.40 14.41 -22.45
N THR A 25 8.11 14.08 -23.72
CA THR A 25 7.34 14.91 -24.67
C THR A 25 6.13 14.18 -25.19
N ASN A 26 5.16 14.89 -25.77
CA ASN A 26 3.98 14.29 -26.39
C ASN A 26 3.25 13.31 -25.44
N VAL A 27 3.02 13.75 -24.18
CA VAL A 27 2.29 13.00 -23.14
C VAL A 27 1.05 13.76 -22.70
N GLY A 28 -0.01 13.00 -22.34
CA GLY A 28 -1.07 13.50 -21.48
C GLY A 28 -0.58 13.42 -20.02
N ILE A 29 -0.66 14.49 -19.26
CA ILE A 29 -0.19 14.53 -17.87
C ILE A 29 -1.39 14.46 -16.93
N PHE A 30 -1.49 13.36 -16.16
CA PHE A 30 -2.30 13.32 -14.94
C PHE A 30 -1.42 13.74 -13.77
N GLU A 31 -1.65 14.91 -13.24
CA GLU A 31 -0.80 15.52 -12.21
C GLU A 31 -0.97 14.85 -10.83
N GLY A 32 -2.09 14.17 -10.59
CA GLY A 32 -2.41 13.48 -9.35
C GLY A 32 -3.51 14.13 -8.51
N THR A 33 -3.93 15.36 -8.81
CA THR A 33 -4.92 16.09 -7.99
C THR A 33 -6.09 16.67 -8.77
N GLU A 34 -6.01 16.76 -10.10
CA GLU A 34 -7.04 17.36 -10.95
C GLU A 34 -7.82 16.31 -11.75
N PRO A 35 -9.11 16.59 -12.09
CA PRO A 35 -10.00 15.66 -12.79
C PRO A 35 -9.74 15.60 -14.31
N ARG A 36 -8.49 15.76 -14.74
CA ARG A 36 -8.15 15.79 -16.18
C ARG A 36 -6.71 15.41 -16.45
N CYS A 37 -6.46 14.82 -17.62
CA CYS A 37 -5.16 14.80 -18.25
C CYS A 37 -4.99 16.04 -19.12
N ARG A 38 -3.81 16.66 -19.09
CA ARG A 38 -3.46 17.78 -19.98
C ARG A 38 -2.24 17.45 -20.84
N PRO A 39 -2.21 17.80 -22.12
CA PRO A 39 -0.99 17.67 -22.93
C PRO A 39 0.15 18.49 -22.33
N GLY A 40 1.38 17.97 -22.41
CA GLY A 40 2.52 18.72 -21.91
C GLY A 40 3.82 17.94 -21.99
N GLU A 41 4.82 18.49 -21.31
CA GLU A 41 6.17 17.95 -21.21
C GLU A 41 6.61 17.93 -19.74
N VAL A 42 7.42 16.95 -19.39
CA VAL A 42 7.96 16.79 -18.02
C VAL A 42 9.46 16.55 -18.10
N LEU A 43 10.23 17.40 -17.40
CA LEU A 43 11.67 17.28 -17.29
C LEU A 43 12.06 16.74 -15.92
N LEU A 44 12.87 15.69 -15.94
CA LEU A 44 13.50 15.11 -14.76
C LEU A 44 14.96 15.55 -14.65
N SER A 45 15.45 15.65 -13.42
CA SER A 45 16.86 15.82 -13.11
C SER A 45 17.23 14.89 -11.96
N GLY A 46 18.02 13.88 -12.25
CA GLY A 46 18.30 12.79 -11.31
C GLY A 46 17.02 12.08 -10.88
N ASN A 47 16.76 12.05 -9.58
CA ASN A 47 15.59 11.38 -9.01
C ASN A 47 14.39 12.32 -8.76
N ARG A 48 14.37 13.53 -9.34
CA ARG A 48 13.31 14.53 -9.13
C ARG A 48 12.72 15.03 -10.43
N ILE A 49 11.45 15.38 -10.37
CA ILE A 49 10.79 16.18 -11.39
C ILE A 49 11.30 17.61 -11.21
N SER A 50 11.98 18.15 -12.24
CA SER A 50 12.56 19.49 -12.20
C SER A 50 11.63 20.54 -12.79
N ALA A 51 10.87 20.20 -13.85
CA ALA A 51 9.90 21.09 -14.45
C ALA A 51 8.73 20.33 -15.10
N VAL A 52 7.59 20.98 -15.16
CA VAL A 52 6.40 20.56 -15.90
C VAL A 52 5.96 21.75 -16.75
N ALA A 53 5.82 21.56 -18.07
CA ALA A 53 5.43 22.63 -18.97
C ALA A 53 4.04 23.18 -18.65
N ALA A 54 3.85 24.48 -18.76
CA ALA A 54 2.53 25.08 -18.76
C ALA A 54 1.78 24.69 -20.05
N PRO A 55 0.44 24.74 -20.07
CA PRO A 55 -0.32 24.41 -21.27
C PRO A 55 0.10 25.20 -22.51
N GLY A 56 0.50 24.49 -23.58
CA GLY A 56 0.96 25.10 -24.83
C GLY A 56 2.43 25.55 -24.84
N GLU A 57 3.16 25.35 -23.75
CA GLU A 57 4.58 25.65 -23.68
C GLU A 57 5.43 24.39 -23.89
N SER A 58 6.68 24.59 -24.30
CA SER A 58 7.71 23.56 -24.39
C SER A 58 8.84 23.83 -23.41
N LEU A 59 9.42 22.77 -22.85
CA LEU A 59 10.58 22.89 -21.96
C LEU A 59 11.88 22.98 -22.75
N PRO A 60 12.94 23.63 -22.19
CA PRO A 60 14.26 23.69 -22.83
C PRO A 60 14.84 22.28 -23.08
N ARG A 61 15.50 22.12 -24.26
CA ARG A 61 16.20 20.88 -24.64
C ARG A 61 17.69 20.92 -24.31
N ASP A 62 18.21 22.09 -23.98
CA ASP A 62 19.65 22.26 -23.67
C ASP A 62 20.04 21.48 -22.42
N GLY A 63 21.07 20.65 -22.54
CA GLY A 63 21.56 19.80 -21.46
C GLY A 63 20.60 18.66 -21.07
N VAL A 64 19.68 18.28 -21.95
CA VAL A 64 18.86 17.06 -21.80
C VAL A 64 19.63 15.88 -22.38
N ASP A 65 19.81 14.83 -21.58
CA ASP A 65 20.56 13.64 -21.99
C ASP A 65 19.70 12.69 -22.83
N GLU A 66 18.39 12.64 -22.54
CA GLU A 66 17.45 11.75 -23.22
C GLU A 66 16.10 12.44 -23.41
N ILE A 67 15.53 12.33 -24.63
CA ILE A 67 14.16 12.77 -24.94
C ILE A 67 13.32 11.54 -25.26
N ILE A 68 12.21 11.38 -24.54
CA ILE A 68 11.26 10.29 -24.71
C ILE A 68 9.95 10.85 -25.26
N ASP A 69 9.63 10.50 -26.52
CA ASP A 69 8.32 10.77 -27.10
C ASP A 69 7.30 9.77 -26.58
N GLY A 70 6.38 10.21 -25.72
CA GLY A 70 5.35 9.37 -25.12
C GLY A 70 4.26 8.92 -26.08
N GLN A 71 4.26 9.41 -27.33
CA GLN A 71 3.30 9.01 -28.40
C GLN A 71 1.83 9.12 -27.97
N GLY A 72 1.50 10.15 -27.18
CA GLY A 72 0.15 10.40 -26.68
C GLY A 72 -0.27 9.50 -25.51
N SER A 73 0.67 8.79 -24.90
CA SER A 73 0.42 8.02 -23.66
C SER A 73 0.21 8.95 -22.46
N THR A 74 -0.45 8.46 -21.40
CA THR A 74 -0.63 9.23 -20.18
C THR A 74 0.56 9.02 -19.23
N LEU A 75 1.21 10.12 -18.86
CA LEU A 75 2.23 10.18 -17.84
C LEU A 75 1.56 10.52 -16.50
N MET A 76 1.71 9.66 -15.51
CA MET A 76 1.09 9.80 -14.19
C MET A 76 2.06 9.42 -13.07
N PRO A 77 1.78 9.80 -11.81
CA PRO A 77 2.56 9.33 -10.68
C PRO A 77 2.50 7.81 -10.53
N GLY A 78 3.54 7.22 -9.96
CA GLY A 78 3.53 5.84 -9.51
C GLY A 78 2.43 5.59 -8.48
N LEU A 79 1.86 4.39 -8.51
CA LEU A 79 0.85 3.94 -7.56
C LEU A 79 1.48 3.68 -6.18
N VAL A 80 0.69 3.92 -5.14
CA VAL A 80 1.07 3.63 -3.75
C VAL A 80 0.04 2.73 -3.12
N ASN A 81 0.46 1.56 -2.63
CA ASN A 81 -0.40 0.67 -1.84
C ASN A 81 -0.20 0.96 -0.34
N PRO A 82 -1.19 1.56 0.35
CA PRO A 82 -1.09 1.93 1.77
C PRO A 82 -1.46 0.80 2.74
N HIS A 83 -1.88 -0.37 2.24
CA HIS A 83 -2.32 -1.52 3.04
C HIS A 83 -1.83 -2.83 2.39
N CYS A 84 -0.49 -2.99 2.38
CA CYS A 84 0.16 -4.02 1.59
C CYS A 84 0.59 -5.23 2.44
N HIS A 85 0.26 -6.43 1.98
CA HIS A 85 0.69 -7.71 2.54
C HIS A 85 1.63 -8.46 1.59
N PHE A 86 2.68 -7.80 1.09
CA PHE A 86 3.55 -8.38 0.06
C PHE A 86 4.36 -9.60 0.52
N THR A 87 4.29 -9.96 1.79
CA THR A 87 4.87 -11.20 2.33
C THR A 87 3.92 -12.40 2.26
N TYR A 88 2.66 -12.19 1.87
CA TYR A 88 1.66 -13.25 1.78
C TYR A 88 1.87 -14.07 0.49
N SER A 89 1.48 -15.36 0.55
CA SER A 89 1.80 -16.34 -0.48
C SER A 89 0.64 -16.66 -1.44
N ASN A 90 -0.40 -15.84 -1.50
CA ASN A 90 -1.68 -16.13 -2.15
C ASN A 90 -2.31 -17.42 -1.58
N ALA A 91 -2.28 -17.53 -0.26
CA ALA A 91 -2.73 -18.68 0.50
C ALA A 91 -4.27 -18.79 0.55
N VAL A 92 -4.78 -19.97 0.86
CA VAL A 92 -6.23 -20.21 1.01
C VAL A 92 -6.75 -20.00 2.43
N SER A 93 -5.83 -19.86 3.40
CA SER A 93 -6.20 -19.57 4.80
C SER A 93 -5.12 -18.71 5.49
N LEU A 94 -5.46 -18.11 6.63
CA LEU A 94 -4.49 -17.39 7.46
C LEU A 94 -3.35 -18.30 7.94
N ALA A 95 -3.65 -19.52 8.33
CA ALA A 95 -2.65 -20.49 8.78
C ALA A 95 -1.63 -20.84 7.67
N ASP A 96 -2.09 -20.92 6.40
CA ASP A 96 -1.22 -21.24 5.26
C ASP A 96 -0.25 -20.10 4.94
N ILE A 97 -0.59 -18.86 5.23
CA ILE A 97 0.31 -17.72 5.04
C ILE A 97 1.61 -17.91 5.85
N ASN A 98 1.50 -18.47 7.06
CA ASN A 98 2.64 -18.69 7.93
C ASN A 98 3.26 -20.10 7.80
N ALA A 99 2.75 -20.95 6.91
CA ALA A 99 3.22 -22.34 6.75
C ALA A 99 4.62 -22.45 6.13
N LEU A 100 5.04 -21.47 5.31
CA LEU A 100 6.36 -21.49 4.67
C LEU A 100 7.48 -21.23 5.68
N PRO A 101 8.61 -21.97 5.60
CA PRO A 101 9.85 -21.60 6.25
C PRO A 101 10.28 -20.18 5.84
N VAL A 102 11.03 -19.49 6.69
CA VAL A 102 11.37 -18.07 6.47
C VAL A 102 12.19 -17.87 5.18
N GLU A 103 13.04 -18.81 4.81
CA GLU A 103 13.87 -18.78 3.62
C GLU A 103 13.02 -18.86 2.33
N GLU A 104 12.02 -19.72 2.33
CA GLU A 104 11.09 -19.88 1.21
C GLU A 104 10.13 -18.68 1.13
N ASN A 105 9.65 -18.20 2.27
CA ASN A 105 8.81 -17.01 2.32
C ASN A 105 9.57 -15.75 1.85
N LEU A 106 10.90 -15.67 2.10
CA LEU A 106 11.74 -14.60 1.55
C LEU A 106 11.71 -14.57 0.01
N LEU A 107 11.81 -15.72 -0.64
CA LEU A 107 11.74 -15.82 -2.11
C LEU A 107 10.38 -15.40 -2.65
N VAL A 108 9.30 -15.79 -1.96
CA VAL A 108 7.94 -15.33 -2.27
C VAL A 108 7.84 -13.80 -2.13
N THR A 109 8.35 -13.25 -1.04
CA THR A 109 8.32 -11.81 -0.75
C THR A 109 9.07 -10.98 -1.79
N LEU A 110 10.26 -11.44 -2.22
CA LEU A 110 11.04 -10.79 -3.28
C LEU A 110 10.29 -10.79 -4.61
N ARG A 111 9.69 -11.93 -4.98
CA ARG A 111 8.86 -12.02 -6.19
C ARG A 111 7.67 -11.06 -6.13
N ASN A 112 6.96 -11.02 -5.00
CA ASN A 112 5.82 -10.13 -4.80
C ASN A 112 6.22 -8.65 -4.86
N ALA A 113 7.33 -8.28 -4.22
CA ALA A 113 7.86 -6.91 -4.31
C ALA A 113 8.14 -6.50 -5.76
N ARG A 114 8.71 -7.39 -6.57
CA ARG A 114 8.89 -7.16 -8.00
C ARG A 114 7.55 -7.06 -8.72
N THR A 115 6.60 -7.94 -8.42
CA THR A 115 5.24 -7.92 -9.01
C THR A 115 4.56 -6.57 -8.76
N TYR A 116 4.61 -6.03 -7.54
CA TYR A 116 4.08 -4.69 -7.26
C TYR A 116 4.71 -3.63 -8.18
N LEU A 117 6.03 -3.64 -8.31
CA LEU A 117 6.72 -2.68 -9.19
C LEU A 117 6.36 -2.90 -10.67
N ASP A 118 6.19 -4.15 -11.11
CA ASP A 118 5.76 -4.51 -12.47
C ASP A 118 4.34 -3.96 -12.80
N TYR A 119 3.46 -3.86 -11.79
CA TYR A 119 2.14 -3.24 -11.89
C TYR A 119 2.11 -1.75 -11.57
N GLY A 120 3.28 -1.10 -11.49
CA GLY A 120 3.39 0.34 -11.33
C GLY A 120 3.27 0.85 -9.89
N PHE A 121 3.25 -0.02 -8.88
CA PHE A 121 3.36 0.41 -7.49
C PHE A 121 4.81 0.77 -7.19
N THR A 122 5.09 2.07 -7.12
CA THR A 122 6.45 2.56 -6.81
C THR A 122 6.71 2.66 -5.31
N ALA A 123 5.66 2.64 -4.50
CA ALA A 123 5.74 2.63 -3.05
C ALA A 123 4.67 1.74 -2.41
N VAL A 124 5.01 1.09 -1.30
CA VAL A 124 4.09 0.29 -0.50
C VAL A 124 4.30 0.55 0.99
N ILE A 125 3.21 0.48 1.74
CA ILE A 125 3.21 0.50 3.20
C ILE A 125 2.81 -0.90 3.66
N GLY A 126 3.77 -1.64 4.24
CA GLY A 126 3.48 -2.92 4.87
C GLY A 126 2.60 -2.72 6.09
N VAL A 127 1.59 -3.58 6.28
CA VAL A 127 0.67 -3.50 7.42
C VAL A 127 0.36 -4.87 8.03
N ALA A 128 1.14 -5.86 7.77
CA ALA A 128 1.35 -7.10 8.53
C ALA A 128 2.35 -7.98 7.77
N SER A 129 3.50 -8.17 8.32
CA SER A 129 4.49 -9.10 7.78
C SER A 129 4.16 -10.53 8.18
N ALA A 130 4.24 -11.49 7.26
CA ALA A 130 4.03 -12.91 7.58
C ALA A 130 5.06 -13.45 8.59
N LYS A 131 6.25 -12.86 8.64
CA LYS A 131 7.32 -13.23 9.58
C LYS A 131 8.00 -11.99 10.17
N PRO A 132 8.49 -12.04 11.40
CA PRO A 132 9.34 -10.98 11.96
C PRO A 132 10.52 -10.68 11.02
N ARG A 133 10.84 -9.42 10.78
CA ARG A 133 11.95 -8.93 9.94
C ARG A 133 11.87 -9.20 8.44
N LEU A 134 10.93 -9.98 7.93
CA LEU A 134 10.89 -10.33 6.51
C LEU A 134 10.81 -9.09 5.61
N GLU A 135 9.87 -8.19 5.91
CA GLU A 135 9.76 -6.92 5.21
C GLU A 135 10.99 -6.01 5.40
N VAL A 136 11.59 -6.01 6.59
CA VAL A 136 12.81 -5.24 6.88
C VAL A 136 13.98 -5.70 5.99
N VAL A 137 14.16 -7.01 5.83
CA VAL A 137 15.22 -7.56 4.98
C VAL A 137 15.00 -7.18 3.51
N VAL A 138 13.77 -7.35 3.00
CA VAL A 138 13.45 -7.02 1.61
C VAL A 138 13.56 -5.52 1.36
N ARG A 139 13.04 -4.67 2.25
CA ARG A 139 13.22 -3.21 2.17
C ARG A 139 14.69 -2.82 2.07
N ASN A 140 15.53 -3.41 2.92
CA ASN A 140 16.96 -3.08 2.94
C ASN A 140 17.66 -3.54 1.64
N ALA A 141 17.32 -4.71 1.10
CA ALA A 141 17.85 -5.21 -0.17
C ALA A 141 17.41 -4.32 -1.36
N VAL A 142 16.14 -3.91 -1.39
CA VAL A 142 15.64 -2.97 -2.41
C VAL A 142 16.32 -1.60 -2.31
N ASN A 143 16.49 -1.06 -1.09
CA ASN A 143 17.16 0.23 -0.88
C ASN A 143 18.65 0.22 -1.28
N LYS A 144 19.31 -0.94 -1.21
CA LYS A 144 20.69 -1.12 -1.70
C LYS A 144 20.76 -1.38 -3.20
N GLY A 145 19.64 -1.55 -3.90
CA GLY A 145 19.59 -1.90 -5.31
C GLY A 145 19.95 -3.37 -5.61
N GLU A 146 19.96 -4.24 -4.60
CA GLU A 146 20.23 -5.68 -4.77
C GLU A 146 19.05 -6.41 -5.45
N PHE A 147 17.81 -5.90 -5.25
CA PHE A 147 16.61 -6.43 -5.88
C PHE A 147 15.69 -5.30 -6.36
N PRO A 148 14.97 -5.53 -7.48
CA PRO A 148 13.94 -4.59 -7.90
C PRO A 148 12.72 -4.70 -6.99
N GLY A 149 12.18 -3.54 -6.59
CA GLY A 149 10.99 -3.46 -5.76
C GLY A 149 10.58 -2.00 -5.51
N PRO A 150 9.39 -1.78 -4.95
CA PRO A 150 8.90 -0.45 -4.60
C PRO A 150 9.69 0.14 -3.42
N ARG A 151 9.43 1.39 -3.08
CA ARG A 151 9.79 1.96 -1.77
C ARG A 151 8.96 1.26 -0.71
N ILE A 152 9.56 0.73 0.33
CA ILE A 152 8.87 -0.08 1.34
C ILE A 152 8.96 0.61 2.70
N LEU A 153 7.82 0.77 3.38
CA LEU A 153 7.77 0.93 4.83
C LEU A 153 7.46 -0.44 5.43
N ALA A 154 8.39 -0.97 6.21
CA ALA A 154 8.36 -2.33 6.71
C ALA A 154 7.55 -2.42 8.02
N SER A 155 6.60 -3.35 8.07
CA SER A 155 5.72 -3.59 9.22
C SER A 155 6.22 -4.72 10.12
N THR A 156 5.66 -4.74 11.34
CA THR A 156 5.63 -5.94 12.18
C THR A 156 4.69 -6.99 11.59
N PRO A 157 4.74 -8.27 11.99
CA PRO A 157 3.54 -9.10 12.03
C PRO A 157 2.44 -8.36 12.80
N GLU A 158 1.19 -8.73 12.57
CA GLU A 158 0.09 -8.12 13.32
C GLU A 158 0.12 -8.54 14.79
N TYR A 159 -0.06 -7.57 15.69
CA TYR A 159 -0.23 -7.86 17.09
C TYR A 159 -1.70 -8.18 17.40
N THR A 160 -1.91 -9.22 18.20
CA THR A 160 -3.24 -9.66 18.62
C THR A 160 -3.22 -10.18 20.05
N VAL A 161 -4.39 -10.46 20.61
CA VAL A 161 -4.56 -11.14 21.89
C VAL A 161 -4.98 -12.59 21.67
N SER A 162 -4.92 -13.42 22.71
CA SER A 162 -5.41 -14.80 22.67
C SER A 162 -6.84 -14.87 22.14
N GLY A 163 -7.05 -15.66 21.08
CA GLY A 163 -8.33 -15.80 20.39
C GLY A 163 -8.72 -14.67 19.45
N GLY A 164 -7.89 -13.63 19.30
CA GLY A 164 -8.10 -12.53 18.36
C GLY A 164 -7.79 -12.91 16.91
N VAL A 165 -7.96 -11.94 16.00
CA VAL A 165 -7.61 -12.11 14.58
C VAL A 165 -6.10 -12.38 14.45
N GLY A 166 -5.74 -13.41 13.68
CA GLY A 166 -4.34 -13.80 13.49
C GLY A 166 -3.81 -14.75 14.56
N ASP A 167 -4.60 -15.10 15.60
CA ASP A 167 -4.28 -16.17 16.52
C ASP A 167 -4.91 -17.49 16.06
N ASP A 168 -4.09 -18.35 15.49
CA ASP A 168 -4.47 -19.71 15.06
C ASP A 168 -3.99 -20.79 16.07
N SER A 169 -3.36 -20.38 17.17
CA SER A 169 -2.80 -21.30 18.18
C SER A 169 -3.85 -22.22 18.80
N ARG A 170 -3.39 -23.38 19.27
CA ARG A 170 -4.19 -24.39 19.98
C ARG A 170 -3.42 -24.83 21.21
N LEU A 171 -4.13 -25.11 22.30
CA LEU A 171 -3.48 -25.53 23.56
C LEU A 171 -2.72 -26.84 23.46
N ASP A 172 -3.19 -27.76 22.63
CA ASP A 172 -2.71 -29.13 22.49
C ASP A 172 -2.05 -29.46 21.15
N LEU A 173 -2.02 -28.48 20.25
CA LEU A 173 -1.43 -28.61 18.92
C LEU A 173 -0.55 -27.41 18.60
N PHE A 174 0.63 -27.67 18.06
CA PHE A 174 1.45 -26.60 17.51
C PHE A 174 0.89 -26.13 16.19
N VAL A 175 0.19 -25.00 16.21
CA VAL A 175 -0.27 -24.28 15.00
C VAL A 175 0.36 -22.89 15.06
N PRO A 176 1.20 -22.54 14.09
CA PRO A 176 1.81 -21.21 14.07
C PRO A 176 0.75 -20.15 13.74
N SER A 177 0.66 -19.13 14.56
CA SER A 177 -0.18 -17.95 14.31
C SER A 177 0.50 -17.01 13.33
N ILE A 178 -0.28 -16.35 12.46
CA ILE A 178 0.22 -15.26 11.61
C ILE A 178 0.54 -14.03 12.46
N GLY A 179 -0.24 -13.79 13.53
CA GLY A 179 -0.04 -12.70 14.48
C GLY A 179 0.93 -13.03 15.60
N ILE A 180 1.43 -11.99 16.23
CA ILE A 180 2.15 -12.08 17.51
C ILE A 180 1.11 -11.94 18.61
N VAL A 181 0.85 -13.03 19.32
CA VAL A 181 -0.11 -13.08 20.42
C VAL A 181 0.54 -12.52 21.68
N CYS A 182 -0.08 -11.50 22.25
CA CYS A 182 0.34 -10.90 23.52
C CYS A 182 -0.91 -10.67 24.38
N ASP A 183 -0.82 -11.02 25.66
CA ASP A 183 -1.87 -10.74 26.64
C ASP A 183 -1.31 -9.84 27.74
N GLY A 184 -1.90 -8.65 27.87
CA GLY A 184 -1.50 -7.66 28.86
C GLY A 184 -0.37 -6.73 28.41
N VAL A 185 -0.33 -5.56 29.05
CA VAL A 185 0.48 -4.41 28.63
C VAL A 185 1.99 -4.66 28.57
N GLU A 186 2.52 -5.53 29.45
CA GLU A 186 3.97 -5.77 29.51
C GLU A 186 4.46 -6.65 28.34
N GLU A 187 3.66 -7.61 27.90
CA GLU A 187 4.01 -8.43 26.74
C GLU A 187 4.01 -7.61 25.47
N PHE A 188 2.98 -6.80 25.23
CA PHE A 188 2.96 -5.85 24.11
C PHE A 188 4.16 -4.93 24.12
N ARG A 189 4.42 -4.26 25.26
CA ARG A 189 5.54 -3.32 25.40
C ARG A 189 6.89 -3.97 25.10
N LYS A 190 7.12 -5.15 25.63
CA LYS A 190 8.36 -5.90 25.41
C LYS A 190 8.53 -6.31 23.96
N SER A 191 7.51 -6.93 23.37
CA SER A 191 7.55 -7.45 22.02
C SER A 191 7.69 -6.33 20.98
N ILE A 192 6.94 -5.23 21.11
CA ILE A 192 7.02 -4.07 20.22
C ILE A 192 8.44 -3.48 20.21
N ARG A 193 9.05 -3.29 21.40
CA ARG A 193 10.42 -2.79 21.50
C ARG A 193 11.44 -3.72 20.83
N GLN A 194 11.22 -5.03 20.87
CA GLN A 194 12.08 -6.00 20.18
C GLN A 194 12.01 -5.80 18.66
N LEU A 195 10.82 -5.68 18.07
CA LEU A 195 10.68 -5.49 16.62
C LEU A 195 11.10 -4.10 16.15
N ILE A 196 10.91 -3.07 16.97
CA ILE A 196 11.48 -1.74 16.69
C ILE A 196 13.01 -1.81 16.62
N ARG A 197 13.66 -2.54 17.53
CA ARG A 197 15.12 -2.79 17.49
C ARG A 197 15.54 -3.50 16.19
N GLU A 198 14.70 -4.40 15.68
CA GLU A 198 14.96 -5.11 14.42
C GLU A 198 14.75 -4.23 13.17
N GLY A 199 14.23 -3.00 13.34
CA GLY A 199 14.21 -1.99 12.29
C GLY A 199 12.89 -1.83 11.56
N VAL A 200 11.75 -2.25 12.11
CA VAL A 200 10.43 -1.97 11.54
C VAL A 200 10.13 -0.47 11.50
N ASP A 201 9.32 -0.05 10.55
CA ASP A 201 8.86 1.33 10.38
C ASP A 201 7.47 1.54 10.98
N ILE A 202 6.65 0.48 10.95
CA ILE A 202 5.24 0.48 11.33
C ILE A 202 4.96 -0.66 12.29
N VAL A 203 4.16 -0.39 13.31
CA VAL A 203 3.57 -1.41 14.20
C VAL A 203 2.12 -1.59 13.81
N LYS A 204 1.73 -2.82 13.45
CA LYS A 204 0.36 -3.21 13.13
C LYS A 204 -0.25 -3.99 14.28
N PHE A 205 -1.52 -3.69 14.61
CA PHE A 205 -2.29 -4.44 15.60
C PHE A 205 -3.74 -4.62 15.19
N ASN A 206 -4.40 -5.63 15.77
CA ASN A 206 -5.78 -6.00 15.47
C ASN A 206 -6.69 -5.64 16.64
N ASN A 207 -7.35 -4.48 16.52
CA ASN A 207 -8.22 -3.92 17.56
C ASN A 207 -9.69 -4.39 17.44
N SER A 208 -10.01 -5.21 16.45
CA SER A 208 -11.33 -5.81 16.30
C SER A 208 -11.24 -7.25 15.78
N GLY A 209 -12.36 -7.96 15.81
CA GLY A 209 -12.53 -9.21 15.10
C GLY A 209 -12.64 -9.02 13.58
N ASP A 210 -12.90 -10.10 12.87
CA ASP A 210 -13.00 -10.17 11.42
C ASP A 210 -13.79 -11.42 10.96
N SER A 211 -14.50 -11.34 9.85
CA SER A 211 -15.18 -12.48 9.24
C SER A 211 -14.24 -13.62 8.84
N PHE A 212 -12.95 -13.33 8.53
CA PHE A 212 -11.94 -14.35 8.25
C PHE A 212 -11.56 -15.23 9.45
N THR A 213 -12.04 -14.91 10.65
CA THR A 213 -11.97 -15.82 11.80
C THR A 213 -13.00 -16.94 11.74
N PHE A 214 -13.84 -16.97 10.72
CA PHE A 214 -14.94 -17.93 10.56
C PHE A 214 -15.85 -18.01 11.79
N GLY A 215 -16.22 -16.84 12.33
CA GLY A 215 -17.14 -16.69 13.46
C GLY A 215 -16.50 -16.86 14.84
N ARG A 216 -15.20 -17.17 14.95
CA ARG A 216 -14.51 -17.23 16.25
C ARG A 216 -14.41 -15.86 16.93
N MET A 217 -14.16 -14.82 16.14
CA MET A 217 -14.06 -13.44 16.59
C MET A 217 -14.67 -12.51 15.53
N PRO A 218 -16.01 -12.28 15.58
CA PRO A 218 -16.71 -11.44 14.61
C PRO A 218 -16.19 -9.99 14.56
N GLY A 219 -16.31 -9.33 13.40
CA GLY A 219 -15.79 -7.99 13.15
C GLY A 219 -16.38 -6.87 14.01
N ASP A 220 -17.47 -7.11 14.71
CA ASP A 220 -18.14 -6.15 15.60
C ASP A 220 -17.72 -6.29 17.08
N ILE A 221 -16.66 -7.06 17.37
CA ILE A 221 -16.11 -7.28 18.71
C ILE A 221 -14.69 -6.73 18.83
N ASN A 222 -14.38 -6.06 19.94
CA ASN A 222 -13.02 -5.64 20.29
C ASN A 222 -12.44 -6.63 21.31
N PRO A 223 -11.43 -7.43 20.94
CA PRO A 223 -10.82 -8.36 21.88
C PRO A 223 -9.79 -7.67 22.82
N MET A 224 -9.17 -6.58 22.40
CA MET A 224 -8.16 -5.86 23.18
C MET A 224 -8.81 -4.94 24.22
N THR A 225 -8.18 -4.87 25.40
CA THR A 225 -8.52 -3.84 26.40
C THR A 225 -7.99 -2.46 25.99
N GLU A 226 -8.57 -1.40 26.56
CA GLU A 226 -8.12 -0.04 26.29
C GLU A 226 -6.65 0.20 26.70
N ASP A 227 -6.21 -0.42 27.80
CA ASP A 227 -4.83 -0.31 28.29
C ASP A 227 -3.83 -0.96 27.34
N GLU A 228 -4.19 -2.07 26.70
CA GLU A 228 -3.38 -2.74 25.68
C GLU A 228 -3.25 -1.86 24.45
N VAL A 229 -4.35 -1.35 23.91
CA VAL A 229 -4.34 -0.44 22.75
C VAL A 229 -3.50 0.80 23.06
N ARG A 230 -3.71 1.45 24.22
CA ARG A 230 -2.92 2.61 24.64
C ARG A 230 -1.44 2.27 24.73
N THR A 231 -1.08 1.13 25.30
CA THR A 231 0.32 0.70 25.46
C THR A 231 0.99 0.46 24.11
N ILE A 232 0.31 -0.17 23.14
CA ILE A 232 0.81 -0.34 21.78
C ILE A 232 1.11 1.02 21.17
N CYS A 233 0.13 1.94 21.22
CA CYS A 233 0.26 3.26 20.63
C CYS A 233 1.39 4.09 21.26
N GLU A 234 1.40 4.22 22.57
CA GLU A 234 2.43 4.99 23.29
C GLU A 234 3.84 4.40 23.08
N THR A 235 3.99 3.07 23.17
CA THR A 235 5.29 2.41 22.98
C THR A 235 5.85 2.66 21.60
N THR A 236 4.99 2.73 20.58
CA THR A 236 5.36 2.95 19.19
C THR A 236 5.66 4.42 18.90
N LEU A 237 4.75 5.32 19.27
CA LEU A 237 4.86 6.75 18.95
C LEU A 237 6.00 7.43 19.72
N ASN A 238 6.29 7.02 20.97
CA ASN A 238 7.39 7.58 21.77
C ASN A 238 8.78 7.42 21.15
N VAL A 239 8.92 6.52 20.17
CA VAL A 239 10.19 6.30 19.45
C VAL A 239 10.08 6.70 17.97
N GLY A 240 9.06 7.47 17.61
CA GLY A 240 8.86 8.03 16.27
C GLY A 240 8.49 6.99 15.21
N LYS A 241 7.96 5.83 15.61
CA LYS A 241 7.44 4.82 14.67
C LYS A 241 5.96 5.05 14.38
N ARG A 242 5.46 4.47 13.30
CA ARG A 242 4.11 4.68 12.79
C ARG A 242 3.18 3.54 13.20
N LEU A 243 1.88 3.78 13.14
CA LEU A 243 0.84 2.86 13.58
C LEU A 243 -0.16 2.56 12.46
N ALA A 244 -0.50 1.27 12.35
CA ALA A 244 -1.64 0.80 11.58
C ALA A 244 -2.52 -0.11 12.45
N ALA A 245 -3.82 0.02 12.35
CA ALA A 245 -4.76 -0.81 13.11
C ALA A 245 -5.84 -1.42 12.22
N HIS A 246 -6.04 -2.72 12.35
CA HIS A 246 -7.26 -3.39 11.94
C HIS A 246 -8.37 -3.01 12.93
N ALA A 247 -9.38 -2.28 12.48
CA ALA A 247 -10.42 -1.71 13.34
C ALA A 247 -11.76 -1.61 12.59
N HIS A 248 -12.58 -2.66 12.67
CA HIS A 248 -13.92 -2.66 12.08
C HIS A 248 -14.93 -1.90 12.94
N THR A 249 -14.80 -2.02 14.27
CA THR A 249 -15.79 -1.52 15.23
C THR A 249 -15.76 -0.01 15.37
N ASP A 250 -16.90 0.58 15.75
CA ASP A 250 -17.00 2.00 16.06
C ASP A 250 -16.07 2.41 17.22
N SER A 251 -16.02 1.61 18.30
CA SER A 251 -15.13 1.86 19.43
C SER A 251 -13.67 1.74 19.05
N GLY A 252 -13.30 0.76 18.20
CA GLY A 252 -11.94 0.61 17.70
C GLY A 252 -11.49 1.79 16.87
N VAL A 253 -12.34 2.32 15.99
CA VAL A 253 -12.04 3.53 15.20
C VAL A 253 -11.88 4.75 16.13
N ARG A 254 -12.73 4.90 17.16
CA ARG A 254 -12.56 5.97 18.16
C ARG A 254 -11.24 5.87 18.91
N GLN A 255 -10.82 4.67 19.31
CA GLN A 255 -9.51 4.47 19.93
C GLN A 255 -8.36 4.83 18.97
N CYS A 256 -8.49 4.49 17.67
CA CYS A 256 -7.51 4.92 16.66
C CYS A 256 -7.36 6.45 16.60
N ILE A 257 -8.49 7.18 16.61
CA ILE A 257 -8.49 8.65 16.65
C ILE A 257 -7.84 9.16 17.96
N GLN A 258 -8.24 8.60 19.09
CA GLN A 258 -7.80 9.02 20.43
C GLN A 258 -6.29 8.83 20.62
N TYR A 259 -5.74 7.71 20.16
CA TYR A 259 -4.35 7.33 20.37
C TYR A 259 -3.43 7.61 19.18
N GLY A 260 -3.93 8.29 18.13
CA GLY A 260 -3.10 8.77 17.02
C GLY A 260 -2.65 7.67 16.04
N VAL A 261 -3.47 6.66 15.82
CA VAL A 261 -3.22 5.65 14.79
C VAL A 261 -3.36 6.28 13.41
N GLU A 262 -2.30 6.27 12.63
CA GLU A 262 -2.24 6.96 11.35
C GLU A 262 -3.03 6.23 10.26
N LEU A 263 -2.87 4.89 10.16
CA LEU A 263 -3.53 4.05 9.17
C LEU A 263 -4.65 3.25 9.84
N ILE A 264 -5.90 3.63 9.59
CA ILE A 264 -7.09 2.96 10.10
C ILE A 264 -7.57 2.01 9.00
N ASN A 265 -7.32 0.71 9.19
CA ASN A 265 -7.75 -0.29 8.23
C ASN A 265 -9.23 -0.64 8.49
N HIS A 266 -9.99 -0.78 7.41
CA HIS A 266 -11.40 -1.16 7.32
C HIS A 266 -12.40 -0.08 7.80
N ALA A 267 -12.46 0.27 9.08
CA ALA A 267 -13.41 1.23 9.68
C ALA A 267 -14.90 0.92 9.37
N THR A 268 -15.25 -0.34 9.19
CA THR A 268 -16.49 -0.84 8.58
C THR A 268 -17.76 -0.37 9.30
N PHE A 269 -17.76 -0.41 10.64
CA PHE A 269 -18.92 -0.12 11.47
C PHE A 269 -18.84 1.23 12.19
N ALA A 270 -18.07 2.19 11.65
CA ALA A 270 -17.98 3.53 12.23
C ALA A 270 -19.33 4.24 12.18
N SER A 271 -19.80 4.73 13.33
CA SER A 271 -21.04 5.51 13.45
C SER A 271 -20.89 6.91 12.84
N ASP A 272 -22.01 7.57 12.56
CA ASP A 272 -22.00 8.94 12.04
C ASP A 272 -21.25 9.89 12.99
N ALA A 273 -21.39 9.73 14.32
CA ALA A 273 -20.65 10.52 15.30
C ALA A 273 -19.12 10.26 15.23
N THR A 274 -18.70 9.03 14.97
CA THR A 274 -17.28 8.70 14.79
C THR A 274 -16.74 9.22 13.47
N ILE A 275 -17.53 9.17 12.39
CA ILE A 275 -17.21 9.78 11.09
C ILE A 275 -17.03 11.29 11.24
N GLU A 276 -17.94 11.99 11.94
CA GLU A 276 -17.80 13.41 12.23
C GLU A 276 -16.55 13.75 13.05
N ALA A 277 -16.23 12.91 14.05
CA ALA A 277 -15.02 13.08 14.85
C ALA A 277 -13.76 12.88 13.99
N LEU A 278 -13.73 11.86 13.13
CA LEU A 278 -12.63 11.58 12.22
C LEU A 278 -12.46 12.71 11.18
N ALA A 279 -13.54 13.24 10.64
CA ALA A 279 -13.50 14.33 9.66
C ALA A 279 -12.80 15.60 10.22
N LYS A 280 -12.98 15.90 11.50
CA LYS A 280 -12.32 17.06 12.18
C LYS A 280 -10.80 16.90 12.25
N VAL A 281 -10.28 15.68 12.20
CA VAL A 281 -8.85 15.34 12.30
C VAL A 281 -8.34 14.57 11.10
N ALA A 282 -9.08 14.59 9.99
CA ALA A 282 -8.79 13.79 8.78
C ALA A 282 -7.36 13.99 8.22
N HIS A 283 -6.73 15.14 8.50
CA HIS A 283 -5.33 15.40 8.12
C HIS A 283 -4.30 14.51 8.84
N LYS A 284 -4.69 13.81 9.92
CA LYS A 284 -3.82 12.94 10.71
C LYS A 284 -4.02 11.45 10.40
N HIS A 285 -5.09 11.11 9.68
CA HIS A 285 -5.50 9.72 9.51
C HIS A 285 -5.77 9.40 8.04
N TRP A 286 -5.56 8.14 7.70
CA TRP A 286 -5.88 7.55 6.42
C TRP A 286 -6.75 6.33 6.65
N VAL A 287 -7.83 6.18 5.88
CA VAL A 287 -8.71 5.01 5.96
C VAL A 287 -8.46 4.12 4.76
N THR A 288 -8.19 2.83 5.00
CA THR A 288 -7.91 1.83 3.96
C THR A 288 -8.91 0.67 4.09
N PRO A 289 -10.04 0.70 3.37
CA PRO A 289 -11.15 -0.22 3.58
C PRO A 289 -10.86 -1.68 3.22
N ALA A 290 -9.87 -1.95 2.34
CA ALA A 290 -9.58 -3.28 1.80
C ALA A 290 -10.84 -3.95 1.22
N ILE A 291 -11.62 -3.23 0.42
CA ILE A 291 -12.96 -3.63 0.02
C ILE A 291 -12.97 -4.86 -0.91
N ALA A 292 -11.91 -5.04 -1.72
CA ALA A 292 -11.76 -6.22 -2.58
C ALA A 292 -11.76 -7.50 -1.77
N ALA A 293 -11.15 -7.52 -0.58
CA ALA A 293 -11.16 -8.68 0.29
C ALA A 293 -12.58 -9.10 0.64
N ARG A 294 -13.46 -8.15 0.94
CA ARG A 294 -14.86 -8.42 1.26
C ARG A 294 -15.66 -8.79 0.02
N TYR A 295 -15.48 -8.05 -1.09
CA TYR A 295 -16.19 -8.28 -2.33
C TYR A 295 -15.85 -9.64 -2.94
N ASN A 296 -14.57 -9.93 -3.14
CA ASN A 296 -14.13 -11.15 -3.80
C ASN A 296 -14.41 -12.38 -2.93
N THR A 297 -14.29 -12.30 -1.58
CA THR A 297 -14.69 -13.38 -0.68
C THR A 297 -16.18 -13.68 -0.78
N THR A 298 -17.02 -12.63 -0.95
CA THR A 298 -18.48 -12.84 -1.07
C THR A 298 -18.85 -13.45 -2.42
N TYR A 299 -18.24 -13.04 -3.53
CA TYR A 299 -18.74 -13.34 -4.87
C TYR A 299 -17.80 -14.17 -5.74
N GLU A 300 -16.52 -14.28 -5.41
CA GLU A 300 -15.52 -14.87 -6.31
C GLU A 300 -14.66 -15.98 -5.67
N ALA A 301 -14.92 -16.33 -4.40
CA ALA A 301 -14.11 -17.31 -3.67
C ALA A 301 -14.67 -18.76 -3.75
N GLN A 302 -15.65 -19.03 -4.60
CA GLN A 302 -16.31 -20.34 -4.70
C GLN A 302 -15.36 -21.48 -5.06
N ALA A 303 -14.36 -21.22 -5.93
CA ALA A 303 -13.36 -22.21 -6.33
C ALA A 303 -12.50 -22.70 -5.15
N TRP A 304 -12.46 -21.93 -4.06
CA TRP A 304 -11.74 -22.26 -2.83
C TRP A 304 -12.68 -22.69 -1.68
N GLY A 305 -13.94 -23.03 -2.02
CA GLY A 305 -14.91 -23.55 -1.07
C GLY A 305 -15.68 -22.49 -0.26
N ILE A 306 -15.50 -21.19 -0.55
CA ILE A 306 -16.24 -20.11 0.10
C ILE A 306 -17.37 -19.68 -0.82
N THR A 307 -18.55 -20.29 -0.67
CA THR A 307 -19.75 -19.87 -1.41
C THR A 307 -20.32 -18.57 -0.84
N THR A 308 -21.24 -17.93 -1.57
CA THR A 308 -21.91 -16.70 -1.08
C THR A 308 -22.68 -16.97 0.23
N GLU A 309 -23.28 -18.16 0.39
CA GLU A 309 -23.96 -18.56 1.61
C GLU A 309 -22.98 -18.70 2.79
N ILE A 310 -21.79 -19.25 2.55
CA ILE A 310 -20.72 -19.32 3.57
C ILE A 310 -20.27 -17.91 3.91
N ALA A 311 -19.98 -17.07 2.91
CA ALA A 311 -19.57 -15.68 3.14
C ALA A 311 -20.63 -14.89 3.94
N GLU A 312 -21.90 -15.12 3.70
CA GLU A 312 -22.99 -14.55 4.48
C GLU A 312 -23.02 -15.10 5.92
N SER A 313 -22.88 -16.41 6.09
CA SER A 313 -22.92 -17.07 7.41
C SER A 313 -21.78 -16.66 8.34
N ILE A 314 -20.60 -16.35 7.81
CA ILE A 314 -19.44 -15.86 8.56
C ILE A 314 -19.44 -14.33 8.78
N GLY A 315 -20.43 -13.62 8.24
CA GLY A 315 -20.58 -12.17 8.39
C GLY A 315 -19.85 -11.33 7.34
N ASN A 316 -19.14 -11.92 6.37
CA ASN A 316 -18.36 -11.20 5.38
C ASN A 316 -19.21 -10.29 4.47
N LYS A 317 -20.40 -10.78 4.06
CA LYS A 317 -21.35 -9.97 3.28
C LYS A 317 -21.88 -8.77 4.07
N ARG A 318 -22.16 -8.95 5.37
CA ARG A 318 -22.54 -7.84 6.28
C ARG A 318 -21.41 -6.80 6.38
N GLU A 319 -20.15 -7.24 6.47
CA GLU A 319 -18.99 -6.36 6.48
C GLU A 319 -18.85 -5.62 5.15
N LEU A 320 -19.08 -6.27 4.01
CA LEU A 320 -19.08 -5.64 2.69
C LEU A 320 -20.12 -4.51 2.59
N GLU A 321 -21.39 -4.84 2.93
CA GLU A 321 -22.51 -3.88 2.81
C GLU A 321 -22.33 -2.68 3.76
N ALA A 322 -21.95 -2.94 5.02
CA ALA A 322 -21.67 -1.89 5.99
C ALA A 322 -20.45 -1.04 5.59
N GLY A 323 -19.38 -1.69 5.12
CA GLY A 323 -18.17 -1.02 4.64
C GLY A 323 -18.46 -0.08 3.48
N CYS A 324 -19.22 -0.52 2.47
CA CYS A 324 -19.62 0.34 1.36
C CYS A 324 -20.39 1.58 1.84
N ALA A 325 -21.39 1.40 2.68
CA ALA A 325 -22.18 2.51 3.21
C ALA A 325 -21.35 3.49 4.04
N THR A 326 -20.42 2.96 4.86
CA THR A 326 -19.53 3.78 5.69
C THR A 326 -18.52 4.55 4.84
N MET A 327 -17.90 3.92 3.84
CA MET A 327 -16.93 4.58 2.96
C MET A 327 -17.57 5.69 2.12
N GLN A 328 -18.80 5.50 1.64
CA GLN A 328 -19.55 6.58 0.97
C GLN A 328 -19.76 7.79 1.89
N LYS A 329 -20.10 7.56 3.16
CA LYS A 329 -20.25 8.66 4.15
C LYS A 329 -18.91 9.34 4.43
N MET A 330 -17.84 8.56 4.62
CA MET A 330 -16.50 9.08 4.87
C MET A 330 -16.00 9.92 3.69
N HIS A 331 -16.18 9.43 2.46
CA HIS A 331 -15.83 10.17 1.24
C HIS A 331 -16.55 11.50 1.18
N ARG A 332 -17.90 11.50 1.36
CA ARG A 332 -18.70 12.75 1.40
C ARG A 332 -18.31 13.70 2.54
N ALA A 333 -17.79 13.18 3.65
CA ALA A 333 -17.27 13.97 4.77
C ALA A 333 -15.85 14.51 4.56
N GLY A 334 -15.21 14.22 3.40
CA GLY A 334 -13.85 14.66 3.07
C GLY A 334 -12.75 13.87 3.78
N ILE A 335 -13.05 12.71 4.34
CA ILE A 335 -12.07 11.81 4.91
C ILE A 335 -11.30 11.13 3.76
N ARG A 336 -9.99 11.01 3.92
CA ARG A 336 -9.10 10.44 2.91
C ARG A 336 -9.18 8.90 2.92
N VAL A 337 -10.03 8.36 2.05
CA VAL A 337 -10.18 6.92 1.82
C VAL A 337 -9.21 6.51 0.71
N LEU A 338 -8.36 5.52 0.98
CA LEU A 338 -7.33 5.04 0.07
C LEU A 338 -7.69 3.64 -0.47
N PRO A 339 -7.39 3.35 -1.75
CA PRO A 339 -7.60 2.03 -2.35
C PRO A 339 -6.58 1.03 -1.84
N PHE A 340 -6.82 -0.20 -2.27
CA PHE A 340 -5.98 -1.37 -2.04
C PHE A 340 -6.09 -1.91 -0.61
N GLY A 341 -5.62 -3.12 -0.43
CA GLY A 341 -5.57 -3.77 0.87
C GLY A 341 -6.00 -5.23 0.85
N ASP A 342 -5.41 -5.99 1.76
CA ASP A 342 -5.68 -7.42 2.00
C ASP A 342 -5.49 -8.35 0.79
N TYR A 343 -4.69 -7.93 -0.21
CA TYR A 343 -4.26 -8.82 -1.28
C TYR A 343 -3.21 -9.80 -0.78
N GLY A 344 -3.25 -11.03 -1.33
CA GLY A 344 -2.34 -12.11 -0.95
C GLY A 344 -3.04 -13.39 -0.54
N PHE A 345 -4.37 -13.46 -0.74
CA PHE A 345 -5.13 -14.70 -0.71
C PHE A 345 -5.36 -15.24 -2.12
N ALA A 346 -5.71 -16.51 -2.24
CA ALA A 346 -5.85 -17.20 -3.52
C ALA A 346 -6.92 -16.58 -4.44
N TRP A 347 -8.00 -16.03 -3.89
CA TRP A 347 -9.08 -15.35 -4.63
C TRP A 347 -8.89 -13.83 -4.79
N ILE A 348 -7.87 -13.27 -4.17
CA ILE A 348 -7.41 -11.88 -4.33
C ILE A 348 -5.88 -11.86 -4.40
N PRO A 349 -5.29 -12.47 -5.43
CA PRO A 349 -3.84 -12.63 -5.50
C PRO A 349 -3.13 -11.30 -5.72
N ILE A 350 -1.91 -11.19 -5.19
CA ILE A 350 -1.02 -10.06 -5.44
C ILE A 350 -0.81 -9.88 -6.94
N GLY A 351 -0.91 -8.63 -7.41
CA GLY A 351 -0.89 -8.25 -8.82
C GLY A 351 -2.26 -8.00 -9.44
N THR A 352 -3.34 -8.18 -8.67
CA THR A 352 -4.70 -7.79 -9.09
C THR A 352 -5.23 -6.56 -8.34
N ASP A 353 -4.40 -5.91 -7.57
CA ASP A 353 -4.72 -4.79 -6.66
C ASP A 353 -5.40 -3.61 -7.36
N CYS A 354 -5.01 -3.28 -8.58
CA CYS A 354 -5.57 -2.14 -9.34
C CYS A 354 -7.07 -2.25 -9.60
N ARG A 355 -7.67 -3.41 -9.38
CA ARG A 355 -9.12 -3.63 -9.43
C ARG A 355 -9.87 -2.79 -8.38
N ASP A 356 -9.23 -2.48 -7.26
CA ASP A 356 -9.82 -1.63 -6.22
C ASP A 356 -10.19 -0.23 -6.72
N LEU A 357 -9.52 0.28 -7.74
CA LEU A 357 -9.87 1.57 -8.33
C LEU A 357 -11.28 1.56 -8.92
N GLU A 358 -11.69 0.46 -9.57
CA GLU A 358 -13.06 0.28 -10.04
C GLU A 358 -14.03 0.07 -8.87
N HIS A 359 -13.62 -0.65 -7.82
CA HIS A 359 -14.43 -0.80 -6.61
C HIS A 359 -14.70 0.55 -5.92
N MET A 360 -13.72 1.46 -5.86
CA MET A 360 -13.93 2.79 -5.30
C MET A 360 -14.97 3.60 -6.10
N VAL A 361 -14.96 3.48 -7.42
CA VAL A 361 -15.97 4.14 -8.28
C VAL A 361 -17.33 3.47 -8.12
N ASN A 362 -17.39 2.15 -8.21
CA ASN A 362 -18.65 1.41 -8.28
C ASN A 362 -19.33 1.27 -6.92
N LEU A 363 -18.57 1.24 -5.80
CA LEU A 363 -19.08 0.96 -4.46
C LEU A 363 -19.06 2.16 -3.53
N PHE A 364 -18.21 3.18 -3.78
CA PHE A 364 -18.05 4.33 -2.88
C PHE A 364 -18.50 5.67 -3.50
N ASP A 365 -19.11 5.64 -4.70
CA ASP A 365 -19.57 6.84 -5.43
C ASP A 365 -18.44 7.82 -5.80
N MET A 366 -17.19 7.36 -5.87
CA MET A 366 -16.05 8.18 -6.27
C MET A 366 -16.02 8.37 -7.79
N GLN A 367 -15.52 9.53 -8.22
CA GLN A 367 -15.18 9.72 -9.63
C GLN A 367 -13.84 9.02 -9.96
N PRO A 368 -13.58 8.57 -11.19
CA PRO A 368 -12.32 7.91 -11.56
C PRO A 368 -11.07 8.69 -11.15
N TRP A 369 -11.07 10.02 -11.31
CA TRP A 369 -9.95 10.86 -10.90
C TRP A 369 -9.72 10.90 -9.38
N GLU A 370 -10.78 10.74 -8.57
CA GLU A 370 -10.68 10.69 -7.11
C GLU A 370 -10.04 9.38 -6.65
N ALA A 371 -10.40 8.26 -7.29
CA ALA A 371 -9.76 6.97 -7.07
C ALA A 371 -8.27 7.01 -7.45
N LEU A 372 -7.92 7.61 -8.61
CA LEU A 372 -6.52 7.80 -9.01
C LEU A 372 -5.77 8.75 -8.07
N ARG A 373 -6.38 9.85 -7.63
CA ARG A 373 -5.81 10.74 -6.63
C ARG A 373 -5.51 10.00 -5.32
N ALA A 374 -6.44 9.15 -4.89
CA ALA A 374 -6.28 8.35 -3.68
C ALA A 374 -5.10 7.36 -3.83
N ALA A 375 -4.95 6.73 -4.99
CA ALA A 375 -3.88 5.78 -5.30
C ALA A 375 -2.51 6.43 -5.55
N THR A 376 -2.45 7.74 -5.79
CA THR A 376 -1.23 8.46 -6.15
C THR A 376 -0.90 9.55 -5.14
N ALA A 377 -1.54 10.72 -5.23
CA ALA A 377 -1.23 11.88 -4.38
C ALA A 377 -1.45 11.60 -2.90
N TYR A 378 -2.61 11.07 -2.53
CA TYR A 378 -2.92 10.73 -1.13
C TYR A 378 -2.11 9.53 -0.64
N GLY A 379 -1.93 8.49 -1.47
CA GLY A 379 -1.03 7.38 -1.16
C GLY A 379 0.41 7.85 -0.95
N GLY A 380 0.88 8.78 -1.79
CA GLY A 380 2.20 9.41 -1.65
C GLY A 380 2.34 10.20 -0.34
N GLU A 381 1.33 11.02 0.01
CA GLU A 381 1.29 11.72 1.29
C GLU A 381 1.30 10.74 2.48
N ALA A 382 0.50 9.65 2.39
CA ALA A 382 0.48 8.60 3.40
C ALA A 382 1.84 7.92 3.54
N TRP A 383 2.53 7.65 2.42
CA TRP A 383 3.85 7.01 2.45
C TRP A 383 4.91 7.91 3.07
N VAL A 384 5.00 9.18 2.63
CA VAL A 384 6.04 10.10 3.10
C VAL A 384 5.87 10.51 4.57
N GLY A 385 4.62 10.57 5.06
CA GLY A 385 4.33 11.01 6.43
C GLY A 385 5.05 12.31 6.75
N ASN A 386 5.83 12.33 7.83
CA ASN A 386 6.59 13.49 8.29
C ASN A 386 8.04 13.54 7.77
N SER A 387 8.41 12.75 6.76
CA SER A 387 9.81 12.69 6.28
C SER A 387 10.31 13.95 5.57
N GLY A 388 9.40 14.83 5.14
CA GLY A 388 9.72 16.00 4.33
C GLY A 388 9.89 15.70 2.83
N GLU A 389 9.81 14.45 2.41
CA GLU A 389 9.83 14.03 1.01
C GLU A 389 8.52 14.39 0.30
N LYS A 390 8.53 14.34 -1.04
CA LYS A 390 7.36 14.60 -1.88
C LYS A 390 7.17 13.47 -2.87
N LEU A 391 6.07 12.74 -2.79
CA LEU A 391 5.75 11.57 -3.62
C LEU A 391 4.30 11.64 -4.10
N GLY A 392 4.01 11.05 -5.26
CA GLY A 392 2.65 10.81 -5.73
C GLY A 392 2.05 11.91 -6.59
N ARG A 393 2.85 12.89 -7.06
CA ARG A 393 2.39 13.93 -7.98
C ARG A 393 3.40 14.20 -9.09
N ILE A 394 2.90 14.60 -10.27
CA ILE A 394 3.74 15.13 -11.35
C ILE A 394 3.88 16.65 -11.18
N ALA A 395 4.79 17.04 -10.30
CA ALA A 395 5.05 18.44 -9.97
C ALA A 395 6.53 18.68 -9.62
N PRO A 396 7.07 19.89 -9.83
CA PRO A 396 8.45 20.20 -9.50
C PRO A 396 8.80 19.91 -8.04
N GLY A 397 9.95 19.27 -7.83
CA GLY A 397 10.46 18.87 -6.52
C GLY A 397 9.96 17.52 -6.01
N TYR A 398 8.97 16.90 -6.65
CA TYR A 398 8.51 15.54 -6.33
C TYR A 398 9.50 14.49 -6.82
N LEU A 399 9.53 13.35 -6.15
CA LEU A 399 10.31 12.20 -6.59
C LEU A 399 9.83 11.73 -7.97
N ALA A 400 10.80 11.36 -8.83
CA ALA A 400 10.53 10.86 -10.17
C ALA A 400 10.13 9.38 -10.14
N ASP A 401 8.99 9.13 -9.49
CA ASP A 401 8.29 7.87 -9.46
C ASP A 401 7.08 8.02 -10.41
N ILE A 402 7.21 7.46 -11.62
CA ILE A 402 6.38 7.81 -12.78
C ILE A 402 5.95 6.55 -13.53
N LEU A 403 4.71 6.57 -14.01
CA LEU A 403 4.18 5.59 -14.96
C LEU A 403 3.90 6.26 -16.31
N LEU A 404 4.08 5.51 -17.37
CA LEU A 404 3.57 5.86 -18.69
C LEU A 404 2.53 4.79 -19.10
N ILE A 405 1.29 5.20 -19.32
CA ILE A 405 0.15 4.34 -19.60
C ILE A 405 -0.29 4.51 -21.05
N ASP A 406 -0.43 3.41 -21.77
CA ASP A 406 -0.97 3.41 -23.15
C ASP A 406 -2.49 3.56 -23.12
N GLY A 407 -2.97 4.78 -23.08
CA GLY A 407 -4.37 5.19 -22.95
C GLY A 407 -4.58 6.26 -21.89
N ASP A 408 -5.84 6.55 -21.60
CA ASP A 408 -6.25 7.51 -20.57
C ASP A 408 -6.88 6.77 -19.38
N PRO A 409 -6.19 6.62 -18.26
CA PRO A 409 -6.72 5.93 -17.08
C PRO A 409 -7.87 6.68 -16.39
N LEU A 410 -8.10 7.96 -16.69
CA LEU A 410 -9.30 8.68 -16.23
C LEU A 410 -10.56 8.23 -16.96
N ALA A 411 -10.41 7.84 -18.22
CA ALA A 411 -11.51 7.31 -19.04
C ALA A 411 -11.74 5.80 -18.80
N ASP A 412 -10.67 5.05 -18.48
CA ASP A 412 -10.72 3.61 -18.28
C ASP A 412 -9.69 3.17 -17.24
N LEU A 413 -10.13 2.97 -16.00
CA LEU A 413 -9.28 2.52 -14.88
C LEU A 413 -8.74 1.10 -15.10
N SER A 414 -9.41 0.26 -15.89
CA SER A 414 -9.00 -1.12 -16.15
C SER A 414 -7.66 -1.23 -16.87
N LEU A 415 -7.21 -0.16 -17.53
CA LEU A 415 -5.88 -0.08 -18.15
C LEU A 415 -4.75 -0.36 -17.16
N LEU A 416 -4.95 -0.02 -15.88
CA LEU A 416 -3.96 -0.25 -14.81
C LEU A 416 -3.93 -1.71 -14.33
N GLN A 417 -4.91 -2.54 -14.71
CA GLN A 417 -4.92 -3.98 -14.43
C GLN A 417 -4.15 -4.78 -15.49
N ASP A 418 -3.87 -4.19 -16.66
CA ASP A 418 -3.13 -4.84 -17.74
C ASP A 418 -1.68 -4.32 -17.81
N GLN A 419 -0.72 -5.15 -17.39
CA GLN A 419 0.71 -4.82 -17.47
C GLN A 419 1.19 -4.37 -18.85
N ARG A 420 0.53 -4.81 -19.93
CA ARG A 420 0.87 -4.42 -21.30
C ARG A 420 0.53 -2.96 -21.59
N ARG A 421 -0.40 -2.38 -20.81
CA ARG A 421 -0.78 -0.97 -20.89
C ARG A 421 0.11 -0.07 -20.03
N ILE A 422 0.81 -0.63 -19.04
CA ILE A 422 1.80 0.09 -18.24
C ILE A 422 3.12 0.01 -19.00
N VAL A 423 3.34 0.95 -19.92
CA VAL A 423 4.42 0.87 -20.91
C VAL A 423 5.77 1.37 -20.42
N ALA A 424 5.80 2.14 -19.34
CA ALA A 424 7.01 2.44 -18.59
C ALA A 424 6.71 2.51 -17.10
N VAL A 425 7.67 2.06 -16.30
CA VAL A 425 7.69 2.19 -14.85
C VAL A 425 9.03 2.77 -14.44
N MET A 426 9.00 3.91 -13.79
CA MET A 426 10.18 4.58 -13.26
C MET A 426 10.02 4.75 -11.75
N LYS A 427 11.05 4.41 -11.00
CA LYS A 427 11.17 4.65 -9.56
C LYS A 427 12.50 5.37 -9.30
N ASP A 428 12.46 6.44 -8.53
CA ASP A 428 13.67 7.20 -8.15
C ASP A 428 14.47 7.69 -9.36
N GLY A 429 13.77 8.07 -10.45
CA GLY A 429 14.40 8.49 -11.70
C GLY A 429 15.04 7.36 -12.52
N GLN A 430 14.91 6.12 -12.08
CA GLN A 430 15.47 4.94 -12.76
C GLN A 430 14.36 4.09 -13.36
N PHE A 431 14.54 3.67 -14.62
CA PHE A 431 13.59 2.78 -15.26
C PHE A 431 13.68 1.36 -14.69
N HIS A 432 12.56 0.88 -14.16
CA HIS A 432 12.33 -0.55 -13.95
C HIS A 432 11.85 -1.20 -15.26
N ARG A 433 10.91 -0.55 -15.96
CA ARG A 433 10.47 -0.89 -17.30
C ARG A 433 10.61 0.32 -18.20
N ARG A 434 11.35 0.18 -19.30
CA ARG A 434 11.59 1.27 -20.24
C ARG A 434 10.55 1.26 -21.35
N PHE A 435 10.09 2.43 -21.74
CA PHE A 435 9.22 2.62 -22.89
C PHE A 435 9.96 2.27 -24.19
N SER A 436 9.43 1.32 -24.97
CA SER A 436 10.00 0.86 -26.24
C SER A 436 9.24 1.33 -27.49
N GLY A 437 8.29 2.26 -27.33
CA GLY A 437 7.44 2.75 -28.41
C GLY A 437 6.30 1.80 -28.85
N ARG A 438 5.31 2.32 -29.56
CA ARG A 438 4.16 1.51 -30.04
C ARG A 438 4.53 0.54 -31.15
N ALA A 439 5.51 0.90 -32.01
CA ALA A 439 5.90 0.09 -33.16
C ALA A 439 6.60 -1.23 -32.79
N GLU A 440 7.36 -1.26 -31.70
CA GLU A 440 8.06 -2.46 -31.25
C GLU A 440 7.16 -3.48 -30.53
N ARG A 441 6.01 -3.02 -30.00
CA ARG A 441 5.06 -3.87 -29.26
C ARG A 441 4.27 -4.83 -30.17
N GLY A 442 4.14 -4.52 -31.45
CA GLY A 442 3.50 -5.38 -32.46
C GLY A 442 4.37 -6.54 -32.95
N ALA A 443 5.67 -6.53 -32.66
CA ALA A 443 6.64 -7.53 -33.13
C ALA A 443 7.02 -8.61 -32.09
N GLY A 444 6.59 -8.45 -30.83
CA GLY A 444 6.82 -9.41 -29.77
C GLY A 444 5.98 -10.67 -29.96
N LYS A 445 6.50 -11.65 -30.67
CA LYS A 445 5.91 -12.98 -30.78
C LYS A 445 5.84 -13.63 -29.41
N VAL A 446 4.64 -14.14 -29.11
CA VAL A 446 4.37 -15.20 -28.16
C VAL A 446 5.53 -16.21 -28.19
N ALA A 447 6.35 -16.21 -27.15
CA ALA A 447 7.21 -17.36 -26.82
C ALA A 447 6.47 -18.15 -25.75
N ALA A 448 6.18 -19.39 -26.08
CA ALA A 448 5.47 -20.40 -25.32
C ALA A 448 6.12 -20.74 -23.98
#